data_661ccc706a0a54899968fab09f3970f7
#
_entry.id   661ccc706a0a54899968fab09f3970f7
#
_cell.length_a   1.000
_cell.length_b   1.000
_cell.length_c   1.000
_cell.angle_alpha   90.00
_cell.angle_beta   90.00
_cell.angle_gamma   90.00
#
_symmetry.space_group_name_H-M   'P 1'
#
loop_
_entity.id
_entity.type
_entity.pdbx_description
1 polymer ?
#
loop_
_entity_poly.entity_id
_entity_poly.type
_entity_poly.pdbx_seq_one_letter_code
_entity_poly.pdbx_strand_id
1 'polypeptide(L)'
;MNDVISYAYSYSNNTLTKEEIERTIKSAYENNVNEKGSIAKPAKPAKLQSDKKQEITPFIPNRIYDTLPPTLKEACNVFKERERDVFFTSALSIISGGLHNVSGLYANNKVFPNLFSIIIAPPASGKGVMKYSKQLGDCYHDFLLNQSREVLKEYKKEKRIFDLKVKKAKTDQAIEALREPEEPKSKMFFIPGDTSSSMIVKHLEDNDG
;
A
#
# COMPACT_ATOMS: atom_id res chain seq x y z
N MET A 1 23.43 16.92 27.25
CA MET A 1 22.47 15.84 27.58
C MET A 1 21.25 16.36 28.32
N ASN A 2 21.39 17.20 29.33
CA ASN A 2 20.26 17.76 30.09
C ASN A 2 19.29 18.59 29.25
N ASP A 3 19.78 19.37 28.25
CA ASP A 3 18.96 20.16 27.37
C ASP A 3 18.10 19.28 26.42
N VAL A 4 18.65 18.15 25.97
CA VAL A 4 17.93 17.20 25.11
C VAL A 4 16.81 16.49 25.88
N ILE A 5 17.09 16.16 27.16
CA ILE A 5 16.09 15.54 28.05
C ILE A 5 14.94 16.51 28.32
N SER A 6 15.26 17.76 28.63
CA SER A 6 14.27 18.81 28.87
C SER A 6 13.40 19.08 27.64
N TYR A 7 14.01 19.11 26.45
CA TYR A 7 13.32 19.29 25.19
C TYR A 7 12.39 18.10 24.88
N ALA A 8 12.90 16.86 25.00
CA ALA A 8 12.11 15.65 24.76
C ALA A 8 10.90 15.55 25.72
N TYR A 9 11.09 15.94 26.98
CA TYR A 9 10.02 15.95 27.97
C TYR A 9 8.89 16.93 27.59
N SER A 10 9.23 18.12 27.09
CA SER A 10 8.24 19.12 26.66
C SER A 10 7.35 18.64 25.50
N TYR A 11 7.83 17.69 24.68
CA TYR A 11 7.09 17.13 23.54
C TYR A 11 6.35 15.82 23.85
N SER A 12 6.61 15.17 24.98
CA SER A 12 6.01 13.87 25.31
C SER A 12 4.54 13.92 25.73
N ASN A 13 3.91 15.10 25.76
CA ASN A 13 2.52 15.31 26.19
C ASN A 13 2.16 14.59 27.52
N ASN A 14 3.12 14.44 28.41
CA ASN A 14 3.00 13.73 29.70
C ASN A 14 2.61 12.23 29.58
N THR A 15 2.82 11.60 28.42
CA THR A 15 2.56 10.17 28.24
C THR A 15 3.69 9.28 28.72
N LEU A 16 4.91 9.84 28.82
CA LEU A 16 6.10 9.14 29.30
C LEU A 16 6.62 9.82 30.58
N THR A 17 7.11 9.02 31.51
CA THR A 17 7.76 9.56 32.72
C THR A 17 9.13 10.14 32.39
N LYS A 18 9.59 11.09 33.19
CA LYS A 18 10.92 11.69 33.02
C LYS A 18 12.02 10.63 33.03
N GLU A 19 11.90 9.62 33.89
CA GLU A 19 12.83 8.51 34.02
C GLU A 19 12.88 7.61 32.78
N GLU A 20 11.74 7.38 32.12
CA GLU A 20 11.68 6.63 30.86
C GLU A 20 12.35 7.39 29.72
N ILE A 21 12.14 8.71 29.65
CA ILE A 21 12.79 9.58 28.67
C ILE A 21 14.31 9.60 28.90
N GLU A 22 14.77 9.76 30.15
CA GLU A 22 16.19 9.73 30.50
C GLU A 22 16.85 8.39 30.14
N ARG A 23 16.19 7.27 30.46
CA ARG A 23 16.67 5.92 30.11
C ARG A 23 16.82 5.75 28.60
N THR A 24 15.82 6.17 27.84
CA THR A 24 15.82 6.05 26.37
C THR A 24 16.92 6.89 25.73
N ILE A 25 17.07 8.14 26.17
CA ILE A 25 18.10 9.05 25.65
C ILE A 25 19.48 8.52 26.03
N LYS A 26 19.67 8.10 27.28
CA LYS A 26 20.93 7.55 27.75
C LYS A 26 21.33 6.30 26.97
N SER A 27 20.40 5.37 26.77
CA SER A 27 20.61 4.18 25.94
C SER A 27 20.99 4.51 24.51
N ALA A 28 20.32 5.48 23.87
CA ALA A 28 20.64 5.92 22.53
C ALA A 28 22.04 6.54 22.41
N TYR A 29 22.49 7.28 23.44
CA TYR A 29 23.82 7.89 23.46
C TYR A 29 24.95 6.90 23.80
N GLU A 30 24.69 5.90 24.64
CA GLU A 30 25.68 4.90 25.07
C GLU A 30 25.87 3.78 24.04
N ASN A 31 24.78 3.38 23.36
CA ASN A 31 24.78 2.30 22.38
C ASN A 31 25.05 2.76 20.94
N ASN A 32 25.23 4.07 20.71
CA ASN A 32 25.48 4.58 19.36
C ASN A 32 26.94 4.37 18.97
N VAL A 33 27.17 3.66 17.89
CA VAL A 33 28.51 3.36 17.34
C VAL A 33 29.14 4.61 16.67
N ASN A 34 28.34 5.65 16.38
CA ASN A 34 28.80 6.87 15.73
C ASN A 34 29.29 7.90 16.75
N GLU A 35 30.26 8.75 16.37
CA GLU A 35 30.69 9.89 17.19
C GLU A 35 29.50 10.77 17.60
N LYS A 36 29.44 11.11 18.91
CA LYS A 36 28.38 11.99 19.44
C LYS A 36 28.33 13.29 18.67
N GLY A 37 27.18 13.61 18.10
CA GLY A 37 26.98 14.80 17.25
C GLY A 37 27.30 14.62 15.78
N SER A 38 27.73 13.45 15.31
CA SER A 38 28.01 13.19 13.90
C SER A 38 26.77 13.30 13.00
N ILE A 39 25.58 13.00 13.56
CA ILE A 39 24.30 13.11 12.85
C ILE A 39 23.84 14.57 12.73
N ALA A 40 24.27 15.42 13.66
CA ALA A 40 23.91 16.85 13.70
C ALA A 40 24.85 17.74 12.83
N LYS A 41 25.85 17.17 12.19
CA LYS A 41 26.60 17.94 11.17
C LYS A 41 25.61 18.19 10.04
N PRO A 42 25.23 19.44 9.75
CA PRO A 42 24.38 19.73 8.60
C PRO A 42 25.07 19.08 7.42
N ALA A 43 24.36 18.22 6.69
CA ALA A 43 24.84 17.68 5.46
C ALA A 43 25.39 18.88 4.68
N LYS A 44 26.71 18.88 4.36
CA LYS A 44 27.29 19.93 3.52
C LYS A 44 26.30 20.10 2.39
N PRO A 45 25.78 21.33 2.14
CA PRO A 45 24.81 21.50 1.07
C PRO A 45 25.44 20.81 -0.13
N ALA A 46 24.76 19.79 -0.63
CA ALA A 46 25.21 19.09 -1.82
C ALA A 46 25.51 20.22 -2.79
N LYS A 47 26.79 20.39 -3.18
CA LYS A 47 27.14 21.36 -4.21
C LYS A 47 26.17 21.06 -5.32
N LEU A 48 25.17 21.93 -5.48
CA LEU A 48 24.34 21.94 -6.66
C LEU A 48 25.34 21.91 -7.81
N GLN A 49 25.52 20.76 -8.43
CA GLN A 49 26.20 20.67 -9.69
C GLN A 49 25.25 21.36 -10.66
N SER A 50 25.48 22.67 -10.78
CA SER A 50 24.67 23.62 -11.53
C SER A 50 24.84 23.48 -13.05
N ASP A 51 25.19 22.34 -13.60
CA ASP A 51 25.37 22.23 -15.05
C ASP A 51 25.03 20.87 -15.66
N LYS A 52 24.28 20.03 -14.99
CA LYS A 52 23.54 19.05 -15.74
C LYS A 52 22.26 19.73 -16.22
N LYS A 53 22.20 20.09 -17.51
CA LYS A 53 20.91 20.32 -18.20
C LYS A 53 19.95 19.29 -17.66
N GLN A 54 18.95 19.74 -16.88
CA GLN A 54 17.85 18.85 -16.51
C GLN A 54 17.28 18.36 -17.84
N GLU A 55 17.50 17.10 -18.16
CA GLU A 55 16.80 16.47 -19.26
C GLU A 55 15.31 16.53 -18.89
N ILE A 56 14.65 17.49 -19.49
CA ILE A 56 13.20 17.66 -19.32
C ILE A 56 12.58 16.47 -20.04
N THR A 57 12.14 15.47 -19.26
CA THR A 57 11.38 14.36 -19.83
C THR A 57 10.16 14.91 -20.57
N PRO A 58 9.84 14.39 -21.77
CA PRO A 58 8.73 14.89 -22.57
C PRO A 58 7.40 14.73 -21.81
N PHE A 59 6.44 15.60 -22.10
CA PHE A 59 5.08 15.47 -21.64
C PHE A 59 4.30 14.46 -22.49
N ILE A 60 3.29 13.85 -21.89
CA ILE A 60 2.32 13.05 -22.67
C ILE A 60 1.58 13.98 -23.62
N PRO A 61 1.56 13.70 -24.93
CA PRO A 61 0.91 14.57 -25.92
C PRO A 61 -0.57 14.78 -25.64
N ASN A 62 -1.07 16.00 -25.80
CA ASN A 62 -2.48 16.35 -25.54
C ASN A 62 -3.47 15.48 -26.32
N ARG A 63 -3.14 15.05 -27.53
CA ARG A 63 -3.96 14.13 -28.33
C ARG A 63 -4.36 12.86 -27.59
N ILE A 64 -3.50 12.37 -26.67
CA ILE A 64 -3.82 11.18 -25.86
C ILE A 64 -4.97 11.50 -24.92
N TYR A 65 -4.92 12.65 -24.24
CA TYR A 65 -5.98 13.07 -23.32
C TYR A 65 -7.31 13.36 -24.04
N ASP A 66 -7.24 13.80 -25.29
CA ASP A 66 -8.45 14.09 -26.09
C ASP A 66 -9.23 12.82 -26.47
N THR A 67 -8.55 11.69 -26.57
CA THR A 67 -9.14 10.39 -26.95
C THR A 67 -9.57 9.55 -25.76
N LEU A 68 -9.36 10.02 -24.52
CA LEU A 68 -9.76 9.28 -23.33
C LEU A 68 -11.28 9.16 -23.16
N PRO A 69 -11.76 8.09 -22.49
CA PRO A 69 -13.15 8.02 -22.06
C PRO A 69 -13.54 9.25 -21.22
N PRO A 70 -14.80 9.72 -21.31
CA PRO A 70 -15.22 10.99 -20.69
C PRO A 70 -14.81 11.13 -19.23
N THR A 71 -15.10 10.14 -18.41
CA THR A 71 -14.79 10.16 -16.96
C THR A 71 -13.28 10.32 -16.68
N LEU A 72 -12.45 9.59 -17.41
CA LEU A 72 -10.98 9.66 -17.21
C LEU A 72 -10.44 10.99 -17.77
N LYS A 73 -10.98 11.48 -18.86
CA LYS A 73 -10.66 12.78 -19.44
C LYS A 73 -10.96 13.91 -18.45
N GLU A 74 -12.15 13.92 -17.87
CA GLU A 74 -12.55 14.90 -16.85
C GLU A 74 -11.63 14.85 -15.63
N ALA A 75 -11.34 13.65 -15.12
CA ALA A 75 -10.43 13.48 -14.00
C ALA A 75 -9.00 13.99 -14.30
N CYS A 76 -8.49 13.72 -15.51
CA CYS A 76 -7.19 14.24 -15.95
C CYS A 76 -7.16 15.77 -16.08
N ASN A 77 -8.26 16.38 -16.48
CA ASN A 77 -8.34 17.85 -16.69
C ASN A 77 -8.33 18.67 -15.40
N VAL A 78 -8.52 18.03 -14.24
CA VAL A 78 -8.35 18.67 -12.93
C VAL A 78 -6.89 19.08 -12.70
N PHE A 79 -5.95 18.34 -13.29
CA PHE A 79 -4.52 18.53 -13.12
C PHE A 79 -3.90 19.20 -14.34
N LYS A 80 -2.74 19.84 -14.14
CA LYS A 80 -2.03 20.55 -15.21
C LYS A 80 -0.63 19.98 -15.40
N GLU A 81 -0.10 20.14 -16.60
CA GLU A 81 1.28 19.82 -16.92
C GLU A 81 1.74 18.44 -16.40
N ARG A 82 2.83 18.41 -15.63
CA ARG A 82 3.40 17.18 -15.11
C ARG A 82 2.50 16.43 -14.11
N GLU A 83 1.71 17.16 -13.34
CA GLU A 83 0.76 16.54 -12.41
C GLU A 83 -0.30 15.72 -13.17
N ARG A 84 -0.74 16.21 -14.33
CA ARG A 84 -1.68 15.48 -15.19
C ARG A 84 -1.06 14.18 -15.71
N ASP A 85 0.21 14.21 -16.13
CA ASP A 85 0.92 13.02 -16.59
C ASP A 85 1.08 12.00 -15.46
N VAL A 86 1.42 12.46 -14.25
CA VAL A 86 1.57 11.62 -13.06
C VAL A 86 0.24 10.98 -12.67
N PHE A 87 -0.83 11.78 -12.62
CA PHE A 87 -2.17 11.27 -12.32
C PHE A 87 -2.60 10.22 -13.34
N PHE A 88 -2.46 10.52 -14.63
CA PHE A 88 -2.86 9.62 -15.71
C PHE A 88 -2.09 8.29 -15.67
N THR A 89 -0.77 8.33 -15.51
CA THR A 89 0.06 7.12 -15.39
C THR A 89 -0.37 6.26 -14.21
N SER A 90 -0.64 6.88 -13.07
CA SER A 90 -1.12 6.19 -11.87
C SER A 90 -2.52 5.62 -12.06
N ALA A 91 -3.42 6.38 -12.71
CA ALA A 91 -4.78 5.94 -13.02
C ALA A 91 -4.80 4.70 -13.93
N LEU A 92 -3.92 4.68 -14.95
CA LEU A 92 -3.78 3.50 -15.82
C LEU A 92 -3.36 2.26 -15.04
N SER A 93 -2.44 2.40 -14.09
CA SER A 93 -2.00 1.27 -13.25
C SER A 93 -3.15 0.73 -12.37
N ILE A 94 -3.96 1.62 -11.79
CA ILE A 94 -5.14 1.23 -11.00
C ILE A 94 -6.18 0.53 -11.87
N ILE A 95 -6.54 1.13 -13.02
CA ILE A 95 -7.52 0.56 -13.95
C ILE A 95 -7.04 -0.81 -14.45
N SER A 96 -5.75 -0.96 -14.75
CA SER A 96 -5.17 -2.21 -15.24
C SER A 96 -5.35 -3.36 -14.24
N GLY A 97 -5.25 -3.08 -12.95
CA GLY A 97 -5.50 -4.06 -11.88
C GLY A 97 -6.95 -4.54 -11.81
N GLY A 98 -7.90 -3.73 -12.29
CA GLY A 98 -9.33 -4.11 -12.37
C GLY A 98 -9.70 -4.96 -13.59
N LEU A 99 -8.79 -5.17 -14.54
CA LEU A 99 -9.07 -5.86 -15.82
C LEU A 99 -8.71 -7.35 -15.78
N HIS A 100 -9.08 -8.06 -14.71
CA HIS A 100 -8.70 -9.45 -14.45
C HIS A 100 -9.13 -10.45 -15.53
N ASN A 101 -10.22 -10.21 -16.25
CA ASN A 101 -10.73 -11.08 -17.33
C ASN A 101 -10.31 -10.63 -18.73
N VAL A 102 -9.42 -9.65 -18.84
CA VAL A 102 -8.94 -9.14 -20.12
C VAL A 102 -7.57 -9.75 -20.42
N SER A 103 -7.40 -10.26 -21.61
CA SER A 103 -6.11 -10.74 -22.10
C SER A 103 -5.97 -10.48 -23.60
N GLY A 104 -4.74 -10.33 -24.07
CA GLY A 104 -4.39 -10.17 -25.46
C GLY A 104 -3.35 -11.20 -25.92
N LEU A 105 -3.04 -11.17 -27.21
CA LEU A 105 -1.94 -11.96 -27.78
C LEU A 105 -0.84 -11.00 -28.23
N TYR A 106 0.37 -11.23 -27.78
CA TYR A 106 1.57 -10.54 -28.23
C TYR A 106 2.64 -11.58 -28.58
N ALA A 107 3.12 -11.56 -29.83
CA ALA A 107 4.09 -12.54 -30.33
C ALA A 107 3.71 -14.00 -29.98
N ASN A 108 2.44 -14.38 -30.20
CA ASN A 108 1.85 -15.69 -29.86
C ASN A 108 1.79 -16.04 -28.35
N ASN A 109 2.20 -15.12 -27.47
CA ASN A 109 2.05 -15.31 -26.03
C ASN A 109 0.82 -14.58 -25.50
N LYS A 110 0.09 -15.22 -24.58
CA LYS A 110 -1.01 -14.59 -23.88
C LYS A 110 -0.45 -13.57 -22.89
N VAL A 111 -0.91 -12.32 -22.98
CA VAL A 111 -0.53 -11.23 -22.12
C VAL A 111 -1.75 -10.65 -21.40
N PHE A 112 -1.54 -10.13 -20.22
CA PHE A 112 -2.56 -9.49 -19.40
C PHE A 112 -2.28 -7.99 -19.27
N PRO A 113 -3.27 -7.14 -19.02
CA PRO A 113 -3.11 -5.69 -18.99
C PRO A 113 -2.46 -5.16 -17.70
N ASN A 114 -1.81 -6.00 -16.92
CA ASN A 114 -1.20 -5.62 -15.64
C ASN A 114 -0.03 -4.65 -15.88
N LEU A 115 -0.18 -3.41 -15.40
CA LEU A 115 0.84 -2.38 -15.52
C LEU A 115 1.56 -2.18 -14.18
N PHE A 116 2.89 -2.22 -14.24
CA PHE A 116 3.75 -1.77 -13.16
C PHE A 116 4.29 -0.38 -13.51
N SER A 117 4.01 0.62 -12.69
CA SER A 117 4.53 1.96 -12.89
C SER A 117 5.37 2.41 -11.70
N ILE A 118 6.52 3.01 -11.99
CA ILE A 118 7.41 3.64 -11.01
C ILE A 118 7.56 5.09 -11.41
N ILE A 119 7.17 6.00 -10.52
CA ILE A 119 7.29 7.44 -10.74
C ILE A 119 8.42 7.97 -9.86
N ILE A 120 9.51 8.37 -10.51
CA ILE A 120 10.69 8.95 -9.85
C ILE A 120 10.66 10.46 -10.09
N ALA A 121 10.66 11.20 -8.99
CA ALA A 121 10.63 12.66 -9.06
C ALA A 121 11.28 13.29 -7.82
N PRO A 122 11.88 14.50 -7.93
CA PRO A 122 12.42 15.22 -6.80
C PRO A 122 11.37 15.50 -5.71
N PRO A 123 11.77 15.86 -4.51
CA PRO A 123 10.86 16.41 -3.50
C PRO A 123 10.10 17.63 -4.05
N ALA A 124 8.86 17.81 -3.61
CA ALA A 124 7.97 18.93 -3.99
C ALA A 124 7.66 19.05 -5.52
N SER A 125 7.76 17.96 -6.28
CA SER A 125 7.53 17.92 -7.74
C SER A 125 6.08 17.64 -8.16
N GLY A 126 5.12 17.70 -7.25
CA GLY A 126 3.70 17.41 -7.55
C GLY A 126 3.35 15.92 -7.62
N LYS A 127 4.28 15.00 -7.37
CA LYS A 127 4.02 13.53 -7.41
C LYS A 127 2.93 13.08 -6.42
N GLY A 128 2.57 13.89 -5.43
CA GLY A 128 1.51 13.60 -4.47
C GLY A 128 0.12 13.43 -5.10
N VAL A 129 -0.08 13.86 -6.35
CA VAL A 129 -1.35 13.67 -7.08
C VAL A 129 -1.69 12.20 -7.33
N MET A 130 -0.70 11.29 -7.27
CA MET A 130 -0.91 9.84 -7.36
C MET A 130 -1.98 9.33 -6.38
N LYS A 131 -2.08 9.93 -5.20
CA LYS A 131 -3.09 9.55 -4.20
C LYS A 131 -4.54 9.67 -4.69
N TYR A 132 -4.81 10.61 -5.62
CA TYR A 132 -6.15 10.79 -6.17
C TYR A 132 -6.52 9.70 -7.17
N SER A 133 -5.55 9.08 -7.83
CA SER A 133 -5.80 7.95 -8.72
C SER A 133 -6.38 6.76 -7.97
N LYS A 134 -6.02 6.58 -6.69
CA LYS A 134 -6.56 5.51 -5.83
C LYS A 134 -8.08 5.56 -5.73
N GLN A 135 -8.67 6.75 -5.74
CA GLN A 135 -10.12 6.95 -5.67
C GLN A 135 -10.89 6.23 -6.81
N LEU A 136 -10.23 6.00 -7.95
CA LEU A 136 -10.83 5.26 -9.07
C LEU A 136 -11.12 3.80 -8.72
N GLY A 137 -10.40 3.23 -7.77
CA GLY A 137 -10.56 1.84 -7.33
C GLY A 137 -11.22 1.70 -5.96
N ASP A 138 -11.45 2.78 -5.22
CA ASP A 138 -11.95 2.71 -3.84
C ASP A 138 -13.33 2.03 -3.75
N CYS A 139 -14.27 2.37 -4.62
CA CYS A 139 -15.58 1.73 -4.65
C CYS A 139 -15.49 0.21 -4.86
N TYR A 140 -14.63 -0.22 -5.77
CA TYR A 140 -14.43 -1.65 -6.03
C TYR A 140 -13.73 -2.34 -4.87
N HIS A 141 -12.76 -1.69 -4.26
CA HIS A 141 -12.09 -2.18 -3.07
C HIS A 141 -13.06 -2.38 -1.91
N ASP A 142 -13.89 -1.38 -1.62
CA ASP A 142 -14.90 -1.45 -0.57
C ASP A 142 -15.95 -2.53 -0.83
N PHE A 143 -16.36 -2.70 -2.08
CA PHE A 143 -17.26 -3.78 -2.49
C PHE A 143 -16.66 -5.17 -2.17
N LEU A 144 -15.41 -5.42 -2.57
CA LEU A 144 -14.71 -6.68 -2.30
C LEU A 144 -14.53 -6.94 -0.79
N LEU A 145 -14.14 -5.90 -0.03
CA LEU A 145 -14.00 -6.00 1.42
C LEU A 145 -15.33 -6.33 2.11
N ASN A 146 -16.41 -5.70 1.68
CA ASN A 146 -17.74 -5.96 2.26
C ASN A 146 -18.19 -7.39 1.95
N GLN A 147 -18.00 -7.85 0.71
CA GLN A 147 -18.25 -9.24 0.33
C GLN A 147 -17.47 -10.22 1.22
N SER A 148 -16.16 -9.99 1.36
CA SER A 148 -15.28 -10.83 2.19
C SER A 148 -15.71 -10.84 3.65
N ARG A 149 -16.16 -9.70 4.19
CA ARG A 149 -16.66 -9.60 5.56
C ARG A 149 -17.95 -10.41 5.79
N GLU A 150 -18.87 -10.40 4.85
CA GLU A 150 -20.12 -11.17 4.96
C GLU A 150 -19.83 -12.67 4.93
N VAL A 151 -19.03 -13.14 3.96
CA VAL A 151 -18.64 -14.56 3.87
C VAL A 151 -17.89 -15.00 5.13
N LEU A 152 -16.99 -14.17 5.67
CA LEU A 152 -16.27 -14.46 6.90
C LEU A 152 -17.22 -14.55 8.12
N LYS A 153 -18.27 -13.74 8.18
CA LYS A 153 -19.29 -13.84 9.25
C LYS A 153 -20.03 -15.15 9.19
N GLU A 154 -20.40 -15.60 7.99
CA GLU A 154 -21.07 -16.88 7.78
C GLU A 154 -20.16 -18.05 8.19
N TYR A 155 -18.92 -18.05 7.69
CA TYR A 155 -17.92 -19.04 8.08
C TYR A 155 -17.73 -19.13 9.59
N LYS A 156 -17.64 -18.02 10.30
CA LYS A 156 -17.50 -18.01 11.77
C LYS A 156 -18.70 -18.64 12.47
N LYS A 157 -19.91 -18.48 11.94
CA LYS A 157 -21.11 -19.14 12.47
C LYS A 157 -21.05 -20.65 12.23
N GLU A 158 -20.72 -21.06 11.01
CA GLU A 158 -20.60 -22.47 10.64
C GLU A 158 -19.50 -23.17 11.43
N LYS A 159 -18.33 -22.53 11.55
CA LYS A 159 -17.21 -23.04 12.35
C LYS A 159 -17.60 -23.25 13.81
N ARG A 160 -18.31 -22.28 14.39
CA ARG A 160 -18.84 -22.43 15.78
C ARG A 160 -19.80 -23.60 15.91
N ILE A 161 -20.69 -23.82 14.94
CA ILE A 161 -21.61 -24.95 14.92
C ILE A 161 -20.84 -26.26 14.80
N PHE A 162 -19.86 -26.31 13.92
CA PHE A 162 -18.97 -27.45 13.75
C PHE A 162 -18.25 -27.79 15.04
N ASP A 163 -17.61 -26.84 15.69
CA ASP A 163 -16.87 -27.01 16.95
C ASP A 163 -17.80 -27.52 18.07
N LEU A 164 -19.05 -27.06 18.11
CA LEU A 164 -20.05 -27.57 19.06
C LEU A 164 -20.46 -29.03 18.76
N LYS A 165 -20.57 -29.41 17.48
CA LYS A 165 -20.86 -30.78 17.07
C LYS A 165 -19.70 -31.72 17.41
N VAL A 166 -18.46 -31.30 17.13
CA VAL A 166 -17.24 -32.05 17.48
C VAL A 166 -17.17 -32.30 18.99
N LYS A 167 -17.44 -31.28 19.82
CA LYS A 167 -17.46 -31.41 21.29
C LYS A 167 -18.54 -32.35 21.81
N LYS A 168 -19.63 -32.53 21.07
CA LYS A 168 -20.74 -33.43 21.45
C LYS A 168 -20.56 -34.86 20.90
N ALA A 169 -19.69 -35.04 19.91
CA ALA A 169 -19.42 -36.36 19.36
C ALA A 169 -18.66 -37.22 20.39
N LYS A 170 -19.17 -38.46 20.59
CA LYS A 170 -18.61 -39.40 21.58
C LYS A 170 -17.68 -40.45 20.97
N THR A 171 -17.58 -40.51 19.65
CA THR A 171 -16.76 -41.49 18.91
C THR A 171 -16.02 -40.84 17.79
N ASP A 172 -14.81 -41.35 17.49
CA ASP A 172 -13.96 -40.84 16.41
C ASP A 172 -14.65 -40.93 15.03
N GLN A 173 -15.42 -42.00 14.80
CA GLN A 173 -16.21 -42.17 13.58
C GLN A 173 -17.28 -41.06 13.40
N ALA A 174 -17.85 -40.58 14.50
CA ALA A 174 -18.84 -39.49 14.48
C ALA A 174 -18.17 -38.14 14.18
N ILE A 175 -16.88 -37.97 14.54
CA ILE A 175 -16.10 -36.76 14.24
C ILE A 175 -15.70 -36.77 12.78
N GLU A 176 -15.21 -37.90 12.25
CA GLU A 176 -14.81 -38.05 10.85
C GLU A 176 -15.96 -37.83 9.86
N ALA A 177 -17.19 -38.12 10.27
CA ALA A 177 -18.39 -37.85 9.48
C ALA A 177 -18.76 -36.34 9.40
N LEU A 178 -18.15 -35.48 10.23
CA LEU A 178 -18.38 -34.03 10.21
C LEU A 178 -17.43 -33.38 9.21
N ARG A 179 -18.01 -32.67 8.25
CA ARG A 179 -17.21 -31.86 7.32
C ARG A 179 -16.87 -30.52 7.97
N GLU A 180 -15.58 -30.24 8.09
CA GLU A 180 -15.10 -28.94 8.53
C GLU A 180 -15.39 -27.86 7.48
N PRO A 181 -15.95 -26.71 7.86
CA PRO A 181 -16.14 -25.62 6.91
C PRO A 181 -14.81 -25.07 6.44
N GLU A 182 -14.69 -24.82 5.14
CA GLU A 182 -13.49 -24.26 4.52
C GLU A 182 -13.36 -22.77 4.84
N GLU A 183 -12.16 -22.33 5.20
CA GLU A 183 -11.88 -20.92 5.42
C GLU A 183 -12.07 -20.13 4.11
N PRO A 184 -12.91 -19.07 4.11
CA PRO A 184 -13.16 -18.32 2.90
C PRO A 184 -11.92 -17.51 2.48
N LYS A 185 -11.69 -17.44 1.18
CA LYS A 185 -10.67 -16.60 0.58
C LYS A 185 -11.00 -15.13 0.80
N SER A 186 -10.03 -14.33 1.23
CA SER A 186 -10.18 -12.90 1.42
C SER A 186 -9.88 -12.15 0.13
N LYS A 187 -10.85 -11.38 -0.37
CA LYS A 187 -10.70 -10.58 -1.59
C LYS A 187 -10.50 -9.11 -1.25
N MET A 188 -9.50 -8.49 -1.89
CA MET A 188 -9.24 -7.06 -1.79
C MET A 188 -8.58 -6.57 -3.08
N PHE A 189 -8.84 -5.31 -3.43
CA PHE A 189 -8.25 -4.71 -4.63
C PHE A 189 -6.91 -4.02 -4.32
N PHE A 190 -6.81 -3.35 -3.19
CA PHE A 190 -5.56 -2.72 -2.73
C PHE A 190 -4.95 -3.52 -1.60
N ILE A 191 -3.69 -3.91 -1.77
CA ILE A 191 -2.89 -4.54 -0.71
C ILE A 191 -2.19 -3.42 0.07
N PRO A 192 -2.27 -3.39 1.42
CA PRO A 192 -1.55 -2.43 2.23
C PRO A 192 -0.03 -2.49 1.99
N GLY A 193 0.63 -1.32 1.96
CA GLY A 193 2.06 -1.23 1.65
C GLY A 193 3.00 -1.83 2.70
N ASP A 194 2.50 -2.08 3.91
CA ASP A 194 3.18 -2.73 5.04
C ASP A 194 2.92 -4.25 5.13
N THR A 195 2.24 -4.81 4.11
CA THR A 195 1.95 -6.25 4.04
C THR A 195 3.24 -7.04 3.87
N SER A 196 3.40 -8.10 4.67
CA SER A 196 4.56 -9.00 4.55
C SER A 196 4.54 -9.79 3.24
N SER A 197 5.72 -10.21 2.77
CA SER A 197 5.84 -10.96 1.51
C SER A 197 5.00 -12.24 1.51
N SER A 198 4.92 -12.96 2.65
CA SER A 198 4.07 -14.15 2.79
C SER A 198 2.59 -13.84 2.65
N MET A 199 2.13 -12.72 3.18
CA MET A 199 0.74 -12.29 3.02
C MET A 199 0.42 -11.84 1.60
N ILE A 200 1.38 -11.22 0.90
CA ILE A 200 1.21 -10.88 -0.52
C ILE A 200 1.00 -12.15 -1.34
N VAL A 201 1.83 -13.18 -1.13
CA VAL A 201 1.71 -14.47 -1.83
C VAL A 201 0.33 -15.10 -1.53
N LYS A 202 -0.10 -15.12 -0.26
CA LYS A 202 -1.44 -15.62 0.11
C LYS A 202 -2.55 -14.84 -0.58
N HIS A 203 -2.46 -13.52 -0.64
CA HIS A 203 -3.47 -12.70 -1.34
C HIS A 203 -3.51 -12.97 -2.84
N LEU A 204 -2.37 -13.19 -3.47
CA LEU A 204 -2.31 -13.58 -4.88
C LEU A 204 -2.97 -14.96 -5.09
N GLU A 205 -2.64 -15.94 -4.26
CA GLU A 205 -3.22 -17.28 -4.30
C GLU A 205 -4.75 -17.25 -4.08
N ASP A 206 -5.22 -16.47 -3.10
CA ASP A 206 -6.65 -16.30 -2.79
C ASP A 206 -7.44 -15.64 -3.95
N ASN A 207 -6.78 -14.90 -4.83
CA ASN A 207 -7.40 -14.17 -5.93
C ASN A 207 -7.05 -14.75 -7.32
N ASP A 208 -6.48 -15.96 -7.37
CA ASP A 208 -6.07 -16.66 -8.60
C ASP A 208 -5.00 -15.91 -9.41
N GLY A 209 -4.11 -15.16 -8.75
CA GLY A 209 -3.00 -14.41 -9.32
C GLY A 209 -3.23 -12.94 -9.47
#